data_b0252f1e6ed0be244a96dd074a319193
#
_entry.id   b0252f1e6ed0be244a96dd074a319193
#
_cell.length_a   1.000
_cell.length_b   1.000
_cell.length_c   1.000
_cell.angle_alpha   90.00
_cell.angle_beta   90.00
_cell.angle_gamma   90.00
#
_symmetry.space_group_name_H-M   'P 1'
#
loop_
_entity.id
_entity.type
_entity.pdbx_description
1 polymer ?
#
loop_
_entity_poly.entity_id
_entity_poly.type
_entity_poly.pdbx_seq_one_letter_code
_entity_poly.pdbx_strand_id
1 'polypeptide(L)'
;MVTINLSPHKSKAGHIMFRSHMNKPAMFKYVWQVVRRHFAGRLMRLCIIALTMLGVQIIPAAAAPLIQKIGASLSHPWGMDFLDERHLFVTERSGNLYLVDLFTGSRNSIGNLPAVGAAQQGGLLDVAVLANQNSQEKDDAVIYLCYSLKIGKQTVTAIDRAGFDGANLTNRRTIFQANNPTARAIHYGCRLVLDQSHLYASLGERGNRHDAQDPTLHAGAIVRLFHDGSIPADNPKQAGWAPELFSKGHRNPQGLAVNPETGVIWAHEHGPRGGDEINIIQAGQNYGWPKVSHGEEYSGGSIGSGTKAPGITDPVWVWTPSIAPSGMAFYRGAMFPNLNGHLLVGSLKFKRLYLVVLEKGLPVRDAIMLDG
;
A
#
# COMPACT_ATOMS: atom_id res chain seq x y z
N MET A 1 6.51 6.98 11.30
CA MET A 1 7.64 6.68 10.38
C MET A 1 7.76 5.18 10.34
N VAL A 2 7.33 4.53 9.28
CA VAL A 2 7.45 3.08 9.15
C VAL A 2 8.72 2.81 8.36
N THR A 3 9.63 2.09 8.94
CA THR A 3 10.89 1.72 8.29
C THR A 3 10.89 0.21 8.07
N ILE A 4 10.91 -0.23 6.82
CA ILE A 4 10.97 -1.65 6.45
C ILE A 4 12.42 -1.97 6.10
N ASN A 5 13.00 -2.99 6.73
CA ASN A 5 14.36 -3.43 6.44
C ASN A 5 14.37 -4.41 5.27
N LEU A 6 15.09 -4.06 4.22
CA LEU A 6 15.48 -4.95 3.14
C LEU A 6 16.93 -5.37 3.36
N SER A 7 17.15 -6.56 3.88
CA SER A 7 18.48 -7.16 3.94
C SER A 7 18.87 -7.66 2.53
N PRO A 8 20.05 -7.33 2.01
CA PRO A 8 20.46 -7.76 0.68
C PRO A 8 20.83 -9.25 0.68
N HIS A 9 19.96 -10.10 0.16
CA HIS A 9 20.36 -11.44 -0.21
C HIS A 9 21.10 -11.38 -1.56
N LYS A 10 22.39 -11.63 -1.53
CA LYS A 10 23.22 -11.81 -2.73
C LYS A 10 22.68 -12.99 -3.53
N SER A 11 22.04 -12.71 -4.64
CA SER A 11 21.79 -13.66 -5.71
C SER A 11 23.13 -13.99 -6.35
N LYS A 12 23.67 -15.20 -6.10
CA LYS A 12 24.76 -15.77 -6.87
C LYS A 12 24.19 -16.53 -8.05
N ALA A 13 24.03 -15.88 -9.16
CA ALA A 13 24.11 -16.53 -10.46
C ALA A 13 25.57 -16.51 -10.92
N GLY A 14 26.25 -17.61 -10.79
CA GLY A 14 27.62 -17.77 -11.25
C GLY A 14 27.90 -19.27 -11.42
N HIS A 15 27.65 -19.78 -12.62
CA HIS A 15 28.13 -21.09 -13.01
C HIS A 15 29.65 -21.09 -13.05
N ILE A 16 30.28 -21.82 -12.14
CA ILE A 16 31.65 -22.29 -12.31
C ILE A 16 31.62 -23.80 -12.11
N MET A 17 31.78 -24.52 -13.25
CA MET A 17 32.11 -25.93 -13.21
C MET A 17 33.52 -26.09 -12.66
N PHE A 18 33.65 -26.80 -11.57
CA PHE A 18 34.90 -27.49 -11.23
C PHE A 18 34.60 -28.98 -11.02
N ARG A 19 35.06 -29.79 -12.00
CA ARG A 19 35.25 -31.22 -11.79
C ARG A 19 36.47 -31.40 -10.88
N SER A 20 36.27 -32.02 -9.72
CA SER A 20 37.35 -32.71 -9.05
C SER A 20 36.83 -34.05 -8.55
N HIS A 21 37.39 -35.08 -9.17
CA HIS A 21 37.29 -36.46 -8.68
C HIS A 21 37.96 -36.54 -7.31
N MET A 22 37.22 -36.90 -6.27
CA MET A 22 37.77 -37.56 -5.12
C MET A 22 36.80 -38.64 -4.64
N ASN A 23 37.30 -39.87 -4.68
CA ASN A 23 36.70 -41.10 -4.25
C ASN A 23 36.37 -41.08 -2.73
N LYS A 24 35.09 -41.13 -2.38
CA LYS A 24 34.65 -41.27 -0.98
C LYS A 24 34.15 -42.67 -0.70
N PRO A 25 35.05 -43.62 -0.43
CA PRO A 25 34.66 -44.70 0.47
C PRO A 25 35.64 -45.03 1.60
N ALA A 26 36.80 -44.38 1.74
CA ALA A 26 37.77 -44.79 2.74
C ALA A 26 37.59 -44.18 4.16
N MET A 27 36.96 -42.99 4.27
CA MET A 27 36.83 -42.32 5.58
C MET A 27 35.67 -42.82 6.45
N PHE A 28 34.63 -43.41 5.84
CA PHE A 28 33.49 -43.94 6.62
C PHE A 28 33.76 -45.29 7.29
N LYS A 29 34.72 -46.06 6.81
CA LYS A 29 35.08 -47.36 7.40
C LYS A 29 35.91 -47.22 8.69
N TYR A 30 36.68 -46.14 8.84
CA TYR A 30 37.55 -45.96 10.01
C TYR A 30 36.81 -45.48 11.25
N VAL A 31 35.82 -44.64 11.08
CA VAL A 31 34.99 -44.17 12.22
C VAL A 31 34.12 -45.27 12.81
N TRP A 32 33.65 -46.21 11.98
CA TRP A 32 32.82 -47.33 12.45
C TRP A 32 33.60 -48.43 13.21
N GLN A 33 34.88 -48.59 12.96
CA GLN A 33 35.71 -49.59 13.67
C GLN A 33 36.15 -49.13 15.06
N VAL A 34 36.29 -47.85 15.31
CA VAL A 34 36.67 -47.30 16.63
C VAL A 34 35.48 -47.29 17.60
N VAL A 35 34.26 -47.09 17.13
CA VAL A 35 33.06 -47.06 17.97
C VAL A 35 32.60 -48.48 18.37
N ARG A 36 33.02 -49.53 17.63
CA ARG A 36 32.61 -50.93 17.93
C ARG A 36 33.38 -51.61 19.06
N ARG A 37 34.46 -51.01 19.56
CA ARG A 37 35.35 -51.69 20.55
C ARG A 37 35.19 -51.22 22.00
N HIS A 38 34.40 -50.23 22.35
CA HIS A 38 34.40 -49.70 23.70
C HIS A 38 33.06 -49.46 24.40
N PHE A 39 31.92 -49.91 23.89
CA PHE A 39 30.68 -49.86 24.68
C PHE A 39 29.75 -51.04 24.39
N ALA A 40 29.99 -52.15 25.10
CA ALA A 40 28.98 -53.14 25.30
C ALA A 40 28.14 -52.75 26.54
N GLY A 41 26.91 -52.25 26.26
CA GLY A 41 25.99 -51.93 27.34
C GLY A 41 24.58 -51.59 26.82
N ARG A 42 23.61 -52.40 27.26
CA ARG A 42 22.18 -52.27 26.91
C ARG A 42 21.54 -50.88 27.20
N LEU A 43 22.23 -50.00 27.96
CA LEU A 43 21.74 -48.69 28.33
C LEU A 43 21.79 -47.67 27.19
N MET A 44 22.76 -47.77 26.26
CA MET A 44 22.90 -46.79 25.17
C MET A 44 21.86 -46.97 24.04
N ARG A 45 21.29 -48.18 23.88
CA ARG A 45 20.21 -48.40 22.91
C ARG A 45 18.88 -47.80 23.34
N LEU A 46 18.62 -47.68 24.63
CA LEU A 46 17.41 -47.06 25.17
C LEU A 46 17.47 -45.51 25.10
N CYS A 47 18.63 -44.88 25.27
CA CYS A 47 18.77 -43.44 25.15
C CYS A 47 18.67 -42.96 23.71
N ILE A 48 19.17 -43.72 22.71
CA ILE A 48 19.07 -43.35 21.30
C ILE A 48 17.62 -43.51 20.78
N ILE A 49 16.90 -44.52 21.26
CA ILE A 49 15.48 -44.74 20.90
C ILE A 49 14.57 -43.72 21.60
N ALA A 50 14.91 -43.28 22.82
CA ALA A 50 14.15 -42.24 23.51
C ALA A 50 14.34 -40.85 22.91
N LEU A 51 15.53 -40.54 22.36
CA LEU A 51 15.78 -39.25 21.67
C LEU A 51 15.10 -39.18 20.28
N THR A 52 14.82 -40.31 19.63
CA THR A 52 14.12 -40.34 18.35
C THR A 52 12.60 -40.38 18.50
N MET A 53 12.07 -40.63 19.69
CA MET A 53 10.62 -40.62 19.96
C MET A 53 10.11 -39.31 20.54
N LEU A 54 10.97 -38.46 21.14
CA LEU A 54 10.63 -37.06 21.34
C LEU A 54 11.09 -36.25 20.10
N GLY A 55 10.28 -36.30 19.06
CA GLY A 55 10.35 -35.34 17.98
C GLY A 55 10.01 -33.96 18.53
N VAL A 56 10.92 -33.35 19.27
CA VAL A 56 10.87 -31.91 19.52
C VAL A 56 11.11 -31.26 18.17
N GLN A 57 10.03 -31.02 17.47
CA GLN A 57 10.06 -30.06 16.37
C GLN A 57 10.47 -28.75 17.01
N ILE A 58 11.74 -28.38 16.88
CA ILE A 58 12.19 -27.01 17.07
C ILE A 58 11.52 -26.24 15.94
N ILE A 59 10.29 -25.79 16.19
CA ILE A 59 9.67 -24.77 15.36
C ILE A 59 10.60 -23.58 15.52
N PRO A 60 11.32 -23.13 14.47
CA PRO A 60 12.12 -21.93 14.59
C PRO A 60 11.15 -20.83 15.02
N ALA A 61 11.38 -20.22 16.16
CA ALA A 61 10.65 -19.04 16.57
C ALA A 61 10.79 -18.07 15.40
N ALA A 62 9.65 -17.67 14.81
CA ALA A 62 9.67 -16.69 13.76
C ALA A 62 10.38 -15.46 14.33
N ALA A 63 11.53 -15.13 13.76
CA ALA A 63 12.29 -13.96 14.20
C ALA A 63 11.37 -12.75 14.07
N ALA A 64 11.25 -11.96 15.14
CA ALA A 64 10.51 -10.72 15.08
C ALA A 64 11.06 -9.85 13.93
N PRO A 65 10.21 -9.15 13.16
CA PRO A 65 10.68 -8.33 12.06
C PRO A 65 11.66 -7.28 12.58
N LEU A 66 12.85 -7.23 11.99
CA LEU A 66 13.85 -6.23 12.33
C LEU A 66 13.46 -4.89 11.66
N ILE A 67 13.25 -3.86 12.47
CA ILE A 67 12.97 -2.51 11.99
C ILE A 67 14.30 -1.77 11.85
N GLN A 68 14.61 -1.32 10.63
CA GLN A 68 15.76 -0.49 10.34
C GLN A 68 15.32 0.90 9.88
N LYS A 69 15.89 1.95 10.50
CA LYS A 69 15.71 3.32 10.03
C LYS A 69 16.63 3.60 8.85
N ILE A 70 16.08 4.05 7.73
CA ILE A 70 16.82 4.44 6.52
C ILE A 70 16.78 5.95 6.39
N GLY A 71 17.96 6.58 6.31
CA GLY A 71 18.13 8.00 6.05
C GLY A 71 17.65 8.93 7.15
N ALA A 72 17.57 10.22 6.81
CA ALA A 72 17.14 11.28 7.71
C ALA A 72 15.61 11.34 7.85
N SER A 73 15.14 11.95 8.94
CA SER A 73 13.71 12.16 9.18
C SER A 73 13.10 13.07 8.11
N LEU A 74 11.90 12.75 7.68
CA LEU A 74 11.07 13.51 6.75
C LEU A 74 10.00 14.29 7.52
N SER A 75 9.57 15.42 6.94
CA SER A 75 8.52 16.26 7.52
C SER A 75 7.17 15.92 6.89
N HIS A 76 6.29 15.27 7.65
CA HIS A 76 4.96 14.86 7.18
C HIS A 76 5.01 14.08 5.83
N PRO A 77 5.79 12.98 5.73
CA PRO A 77 5.78 12.14 4.55
C PRO A 77 4.37 11.59 4.33
N TRP A 78 3.93 11.59 3.06
CA TRP A 78 2.56 11.21 2.77
C TRP A 78 2.46 9.98 1.86
N GLY A 79 3.03 10.04 0.67
CA GLY A 79 3.06 8.98 -0.32
C GLY A 79 4.47 8.51 -0.62
N MET A 80 4.59 7.28 -1.08
CA MET A 80 5.86 6.71 -1.53
C MET A 80 5.62 5.65 -2.59
N ASP A 81 6.52 5.57 -3.57
CA ASP A 81 6.56 4.50 -4.56
C ASP A 81 7.97 4.23 -5.06
N PHE A 82 8.25 3.00 -5.46
CA PHE A 82 9.56 2.58 -5.92
C PHE A 82 9.82 3.00 -7.37
N LEU A 83 10.96 3.63 -7.61
CA LEU A 83 11.47 3.80 -8.97
C LEU A 83 12.13 2.50 -9.47
N ASP A 84 12.89 1.86 -8.58
CA ASP A 84 13.58 0.59 -8.78
C ASP A 84 13.82 -0.10 -7.42
N GLU A 85 14.53 -1.22 -7.40
CA GLU A 85 14.81 -1.98 -6.16
C GLU A 85 15.65 -1.19 -5.12
N ARG A 86 16.28 -0.09 -5.53
CA ARG A 86 17.17 0.74 -4.70
C ARG A 86 16.59 2.11 -4.38
N HIS A 87 15.79 2.67 -5.27
CA HIS A 87 15.36 4.05 -5.17
C HIS A 87 13.87 4.16 -4.91
N LEU A 88 13.50 4.97 -3.93
CA LEU A 88 12.14 5.22 -3.49
C LEU A 88 11.82 6.71 -3.60
N PHE A 89 10.77 7.06 -4.34
CA PHE A 89 10.20 8.40 -4.26
C PHE A 89 9.40 8.54 -2.96
N VAL A 90 9.55 9.68 -2.29
CA VAL A 90 8.77 10.03 -1.09
C VAL A 90 8.32 11.48 -1.18
N THR A 91 7.03 11.72 -1.03
CA THR A 91 6.45 13.06 -0.95
C THR A 91 6.45 13.58 0.48
N GLU A 92 6.65 14.88 0.63
CA GLU A 92 6.27 15.62 1.84
C GLU A 92 5.08 16.53 1.55
N ARG A 93 4.13 16.55 2.47
CA ARG A 93 2.90 17.35 2.32
C ARG A 93 3.17 18.84 2.06
N SER A 94 4.31 19.36 2.49
CA SER A 94 4.77 20.73 2.23
C SER A 94 4.98 21.05 0.75
N GLY A 95 5.11 20.05 -0.12
CA GLY A 95 5.34 20.21 -1.55
C GLY A 95 6.69 19.68 -2.02
N ASN A 96 7.46 18.99 -1.18
CA ASN A 96 8.73 18.39 -1.57
C ASN A 96 8.53 16.95 -2.08
N LEU A 97 9.34 16.56 -3.05
CA LEU A 97 9.52 15.18 -3.51
C LEU A 97 11.00 14.83 -3.39
N TYR A 98 11.28 13.69 -2.80
CA TYR A 98 12.64 13.17 -2.66
C TYR A 98 12.78 11.82 -3.33
N LEU A 99 13.95 11.60 -3.94
CA LEU A 99 14.44 10.27 -4.30
C LEU A 99 15.39 9.79 -3.21
N VAL A 100 15.01 8.73 -2.52
CA VAL A 100 15.75 8.13 -1.40
C VAL A 100 16.49 6.89 -1.90
N ASP A 101 17.79 6.84 -1.69
CA ASP A 101 18.60 5.63 -1.90
C ASP A 101 18.52 4.76 -0.65
N LEU A 102 17.94 3.56 -0.78
CA LEU A 102 17.69 2.66 0.32
C LEU A 102 18.96 2.01 0.92
N PHE A 103 20.07 1.98 0.15
CA PHE A 103 21.33 1.42 0.65
C PHE A 103 22.15 2.44 1.45
N THR A 104 22.21 3.67 0.96
CA THR A 104 23.01 4.72 1.60
C THR A 104 22.21 5.57 2.58
N GLY A 105 20.89 5.58 2.45
CA GLY A 105 19.99 6.48 3.18
C GLY A 105 20.08 7.93 2.72
N SER A 106 20.81 8.22 1.63
CA SER A 106 20.85 9.56 1.06
C SER A 106 19.54 9.91 0.38
N ARG A 107 19.21 11.21 0.32
CA ARG A 107 18.05 11.71 -0.39
C ARG A 107 18.39 12.90 -1.26
N ASN A 108 17.87 12.89 -2.47
CA ASN A 108 17.98 13.98 -3.43
C ASN A 108 16.63 14.65 -3.63
N SER A 109 16.59 15.97 -3.58
CA SER A 109 15.38 16.75 -3.90
C SER A 109 15.12 16.71 -5.39
N ILE A 110 13.86 16.50 -5.77
CA ILE A 110 13.43 16.52 -7.17
C ILE A 110 12.93 17.92 -7.53
N GLY A 111 13.35 18.40 -8.70
CA GLY A 111 12.92 19.71 -9.21
C GLY A 111 11.65 19.67 -10.06
N ASN A 112 11.20 20.86 -10.48
CA ASN A 112 10.03 21.09 -11.35
C ASN A 112 8.69 20.54 -10.82
N LEU A 113 8.46 20.68 -9.49
CA LEU A 113 7.26 20.23 -8.81
C LEU A 113 6.06 21.19 -9.06
N PRO A 114 4.80 20.69 -8.90
CA PRO A 114 3.65 21.58 -8.93
C PRO A 114 3.61 22.51 -7.71
N ALA A 115 3.07 23.71 -7.91
CA ALA A 115 2.73 24.58 -6.79
C ALA A 115 1.50 24.01 -6.05
N VAL A 116 1.66 23.67 -4.78
CA VAL A 116 0.61 23.01 -3.99
C VAL A 116 -0.07 23.98 -3.00
N GLY A 117 -1.34 23.73 -2.72
CA GLY A 117 -2.09 24.40 -1.66
C GLY A 117 -1.87 23.72 -0.32
N ALA A 118 -0.66 23.80 0.26
CA ALA A 118 -0.31 23.15 1.51
C ALA A 118 -1.01 23.83 2.70
N ALA A 119 -2.15 23.28 3.14
CA ALA A 119 -2.90 23.71 4.31
C ALA A 119 -3.62 22.53 4.95
N GLN A 120 -3.57 22.37 6.25
CA GLN A 120 -4.17 21.26 7.01
C GLN A 120 -3.84 19.89 6.43
N GLN A 121 -4.80 19.23 5.73
CA GLN A 121 -4.61 17.94 5.07
C GLN A 121 -4.14 18.07 3.60
N GLY A 122 -4.14 19.26 3.02
CA GLY A 122 -3.71 19.52 1.65
C GLY A 122 -2.19 19.66 1.53
N GLY A 123 -1.68 19.47 0.30
CA GLY A 123 -0.27 19.57 -0.05
C GLY A 123 0.09 18.70 -1.24
N LEU A 124 1.37 18.31 -1.37
CA LEU A 124 1.80 17.22 -2.22
C LEU A 124 1.51 15.92 -1.46
N LEU A 125 0.63 15.10 -2.01
CA LEU A 125 0.08 13.96 -1.30
C LEU A 125 0.70 12.67 -1.83
N ASP A 126 0.21 12.11 -2.91
CA ASP A 126 0.71 10.82 -3.36
C ASP A 126 1.64 10.92 -4.57
N VAL A 127 2.44 9.88 -4.72
CA VAL A 127 3.25 9.63 -5.91
C VAL A 127 3.03 8.19 -6.34
N ALA A 128 2.88 7.97 -7.65
CA ALA A 128 2.87 6.65 -8.25
C ALA A 128 3.84 6.61 -9.44
N VAL A 129 4.52 5.50 -9.62
CA VAL A 129 5.55 5.31 -10.65
C VAL A 129 5.10 4.23 -11.63
N LEU A 130 4.98 4.58 -12.89
CA LEU A 130 4.89 3.61 -13.97
C LEU A 130 6.29 3.39 -14.53
N ALA A 131 6.98 2.38 -14.00
CA ALA A 131 8.28 2.00 -14.49
C ALA A 131 8.12 1.29 -15.86
N ASN A 132 8.91 1.69 -16.83
CA ASN A 132 8.99 0.93 -18.07
C ASN A 132 9.81 -0.34 -17.81
N GLN A 133 9.12 -1.46 -17.67
CA GLN A 133 9.75 -2.76 -17.38
C GLN A 133 10.70 -3.26 -18.50
N ASN A 134 10.68 -2.62 -19.66
CA ASN A 134 11.48 -3.03 -20.83
C ASN A 134 12.69 -2.11 -21.08
N SER A 135 12.85 -1.01 -20.34
CA SER A 135 13.98 -0.11 -20.51
C SER A 135 14.97 -0.26 -19.36
N GLN A 136 16.26 -0.29 -19.70
CA GLN A 136 17.36 -0.23 -18.73
C GLN A 136 17.75 1.23 -18.41
N GLU A 137 17.08 2.19 -19.03
CA GLU A 137 17.35 3.62 -18.83
C GLU A 137 16.35 4.21 -17.83
N LYS A 138 16.86 4.96 -16.86
CA LYS A 138 16.06 5.62 -15.81
C LYS A 138 15.09 6.68 -16.35
N ASP A 139 15.34 7.16 -17.56
CA ASP A 139 14.63 8.28 -18.18
C ASP A 139 13.23 7.90 -18.71
N ASP A 140 12.86 6.60 -18.67
CA ASP A 140 11.58 6.11 -19.17
C ASP A 140 10.50 5.94 -18.09
N ALA A 141 10.77 6.31 -16.85
CA ALA A 141 9.77 6.27 -15.79
C ALA A 141 8.76 7.42 -15.94
N VAL A 142 7.48 7.06 -15.86
CA VAL A 142 6.40 8.06 -15.78
C VAL A 142 6.00 8.22 -14.33
N ILE A 143 6.03 9.46 -13.85
CA ILE A 143 5.68 9.82 -12.48
C ILE A 143 4.31 10.49 -12.47
N TYR A 144 3.44 10.01 -11.60
CA TYR A 144 2.16 10.65 -11.29
C TYR A 144 2.23 11.27 -9.92
N LEU A 145 1.78 12.50 -9.80
CA LEU A 145 1.67 13.23 -8.54
C LEU A 145 0.21 13.60 -8.29
N CYS A 146 -0.30 13.24 -7.13
CA CYS A 146 -1.59 13.73 -6.66
C CYS A 146 -1.39 14.78 -5.59
N TYR A 147 -2.07 15.91 -5.72
CA TYR A 147 -1.85 17.06 -4.85
C TYR A 147 -3.09 17.96 -4.74
N SER A 148 -3.07 18.87 -3.76
CA SER A 148 -4.06 19.95 -3.67
C SER A 148 -3.63 21.14 -4.52
N LEU A 149 -4.34 21.35 -5.64
CA LEU A 149 -4.17 22.51 -6.52
C LEU A 149 -4.91 23.71 -5.93
N LYS A 150 -4.23 24.86 -5.83
CA LYS A 150 -4.84 26.12 -5.39
C LYS A 150 -5.55 26.83 -6.54
N ILE A 151 -6.81 27.17 -6.34
CA ILE A 151 -7.65 27.95 -7.27
C ILE A 151 -8.20 29.15 -6.51
N GLY A 152 -7.54 30.30 -6.63
CA GLY A 152 -7.90 31.49 -5.86
C GLY A 152 -7.81 31.24 -4.35
N LYS A 153 -8.95 31.34 -3.65
CA LYS A 153 -9.07 31.03 -2.20
C LYS A 153 -9.48 29.60 -1.89
N GLN A 154 -9.67 28.78 -2.93
CA GLN A 154 -10.10 27.40 -2.82
C GLN A 154 -9.00 26.44 -3.22
N THR A 155 -9.19 25.16 -2.94
CA THR A 155 -8.32 24.07 -3.37
C THR A 155 -9.14 22.91 -3.94
N VAL A 156 -8.52 22.17 -4.84
CA VAL A 156 -9.12 20.99 -5.45
C VAL A 156 -8.05 19.90 -5.60
N THR A 157 -8.44 18.64 -5.65
CA THR A 157 -7.50 17.55 -5.94
C THR A 157 -7.15 17.56 -7.44
N ALA A 158 -5.86 17.49 -7.75
CA ALA A 158 -5.34 17.42 -9.12
C ALA A 158 -4.29 16.32 -9.23
N ILE A 159 -4.11 15.82 -10.46
CA ILE A 159 -3.12 14.81 -10.79
C ILE A 159 -2.28 15.32 -11.97
N ASP A 160 -0.97 15.36 -11.75
CA ASP A 160 0.01 15.59 -12.80
C ASP A 160 0.65 14.30 -13.26
N ARG A 161 1.02 14.25 -14.54
CA ARG A 161 1.86 13.23 -15.16
C ARG A 161 3.14 13.90 -15.67
N ALA A 162 4.29 13.27 -15.42
CA ALA A 162 5.59 13.77 -15.85
C ALA A 162 6.53 12.60 -16.23
N GLY A 163 7.57 12.89 -16.98
CA GLY A 163 8.77 12.06 -17.07
C GLY A 163 9.73 12.39 -15.93
N PHE A 164 10.87 11.71 -15.88
CA PHE A 164 11.92 11.92 -14.88
C PHE A 164 13.31 11.78 -15.50
N ASP A 165 14.18 12.80 -15.36
CA ASP A 165 15.54 12.83 -15.95
C ASP A 165 16.65 12.47 -14.96
N GLY A 166 16.32 11.97 -13.80
CA GLY A 166 17.25 11.66 -12.71
C GLY A 166 17.36 12.75 -11.64
N ALA A 167 16.92 13.98 -11.93
CA ALA A 167 16.94 15.11 -11.00
C ALA A 167 15.66 15.94 -11.01
N ASN A 168 14.96 16.03 -12.14
CA ASN A 168 13.78 16.88 -12.31
C ASN A 168 12.64 16.10 -12.96
N LEU A 169 11.43 16.54 -12.71
CA LEU A 169 10.27 16.13 -13.49
C LEU A 169 10.30 16.83 -14.85
N THR A 170 10.15 16.07 -15.94
CA THR A 170 10.15 16.55 -17.32
C THR A 170 8.75 16.47 -17.93
N ASN A 171 8.44 17.37 -18.88
CA ASN A 171 7.17 17.36 -19.61
C ASN A 171 5.93 17.25 -18.70
N ARG A 172 6.00 17.82 -17.49
CA ARG A 172 4.94 17.77 -16.50
C ARG A 172 3.67 18.47 -17.00
N ARG A 173 2.55 17.78 -16.91
CA ARG A 173 1.23 18.32 -17.28
C ARG A 173 0.15 17.77 -16.34
N THR A 174 -0.87 18.59 -16.07
CA THR A 174 -2.05 18.17 -15.35
C THR A 174 -2.91 17.30 -16.26
N ILE A 175 -3.20 16.08 -15.85
CA ILE A 175 -4.03 15.10 -16.58
C ILE A 175 -5.42 14.96 -15.98
N PHE A 176 -5.62 15.39 -14.73
CA PHE A 176 -6.91 15.38 -14.05
C PHE A 176 -7.01 16.54 -13.05
N GLN A 177 -8.18 17.13 -12.97
CA GLN A 177 -8.54 18.11 -11.96
C GLN A 177 -9.99 17.85 -11.53
N ALA A 178 -10.22 17.62 -10.23
CA ALA A 178 -11.56 17.44 -9.73
C ALA A 178 -12.42 18.71 -9.88
N ASN A 179 -13.72 18.55 -10.06
CA ASN A 179 -14.65 19.63 -10.38
C ASN A 179 -15.37 20.24 -9.16
N ASN A 180 -14.89 19.94 -7.94
CA ASN A 180 -15.49 20.36 -6.68
C ASN A 180 -14.54 21.23 -5.82
N PRO A 181 -14.08 22.41 -6.28
CA PRO A 181 -13.22 23.29 -5.51
C PRO A 181 -13.92 23.81 -4.25
N THR A 182 -13.19 23.85 -3.14
CA THR A 182 -13.72 24.34 -1.86
C THR A 182 -12.63 25.03 -1.03
N ALA A 183 -13.02 25.95 -0.16
CA ALA A 183 -12.10 26.56 0.81
C ALA A 183 -11.73 25.62 1.97
N ARG A 184 -12.42 24.48 2.12
CA ARG A 184 -12.11 23.49 3.17
C ARG A 184 -10.86 22.72 2.78
N ALA A 185 -9.89 22.64 3.68
CA ALA A 185 -8.60 21.99 3.46
C ALA A 185 -8.52 20.58 4.09
N ILE A 186 -9.60 19.81 3.97
CA ILE A 186 -9.74 18.45 4.53
C ILE A 186 -10.25 17.47 3.47
N HIS A 187 -10.11 16.18 3.74
CA HIS A 187 -10.66 15.05 2.98
C HIS A 187 -10.34 15.13 1.48
N TYR A 188 -9.06 15.14 1.12
CA TYR A 188 -8.63 15.16 -0.27
C TYR A 188 -8.68 13.78 -0.93
N GLY A 189 -8.65 12.69 -0.13
CA GLY A 189 -8.36 11.37 -0.65
C GLY A 189 -6.95 11.34 -1.22
N CYS A 190 -6.83 11.38 -2.55
CA CYS A 190 -5.57 11.58 -3.27
C CYS A 190 -4.59 10.40 -3.18
N ARG A 191 -5.09 9.18 -3.03
CA ARG A 191 -4.29 7.96 -3.18
C ARG A 191 -4.34 7.52 -4.64
N LEU A 192 -3.19 7.17 -5.20
CA LEU A 192 -3.02 6.68 -6.56
C LEU A 192 -2.71 5.18 -6.56
N VAL A 193 -3.23 4.47 -7.55
CA VAL A 193 -2.78 3.12 -7.87
C VAL A 193 -2.86 2.90 -9.38
N LEU A 194 -1.88 2.18 -9.91
CA LEU A 194 -1.80 1.82 -11.33
C LEU A 194 -2.10 0.34 -11.51
N ASP A 195 -2.91 0.00 -12.50
CA ASP A 195 -2.95 -1.33 -13.08
C ASP A 195 -2.21 -1.33 -14.45
N GLN A 196 -2.35 -2.39 -15.23
CA GLN A 196 -1.66 -2.52 -16.52
C GLN A 196 -2.01 -1.41 -17.52
N SER A 197 -3.17 -0.78 -17.40
CA SER A 197 -3.70 0.16 -18.40
C SER A 197 -4.22 1.47 -17.79
N HIS A 198 -4.55 1.45 -16.50
CA HIS A 198 -5.29 2.53 -15.88
C HIS A 198 -4.60 3.10 -14.65
N LEU A 199 -4.88 4.38 -14.42
CA LEU A 199 -4.65 5.10 -13.19
C LEU A 199 -5.99 5.21 -12.44
N TYR A 200 -6.02 4.74 -11.19
CA TYR A 200 -7.12 4.99 -10.26
C TYR A 200 -6.69 6.01 -9.24
N ALA A 201 -7.59 6.92 -8.90
CA ALA A 201 -7.34 7.90 -7.86
C ALA A 201 -8.54 8.02 -6.93
N SER A 202 -8.27 8.05 -5.63
CA SER A 202 -9.30 8.30 -4.63
C SER A 202 -9.49 9.79 -4.39
N LEU A 203 -10.74 10.22 -4.22
CA LEU A 203 -11.14 11.58 -3.95
C LEU A 203 -12.03 11.63 -2.72
N GLY A 204 -11.72 12.51 -1.79
CA GLY A 204 -12.54 12.75 -0.62
C GLY A 204 -13.66 13.75 -0.87
N GLU A 205 -14.66 13.78 0.01
CA GLU A 205 -15.83 14.66 -0.12
C GLU A 205 -15.57 16.10 0.32
N ARG A 206 -14.35 16.41 0.74
CA ARG A 206 -13.87 17.75 1.05
C ARG A 206 -14.66 18.46 2.17
N GLY A 207 -15.28 17.67 3.08
CA GLY A 207 -16.11 18.15 4.18
C GLY A 207 -17.53 18.53 3.79
N ASN A 208 -17.93 18.33 2.54
CA ASN A 208 -19.30 18.50 2.04
C ASN A 208 -19.92 17.12 1.84
N ARG A 209 -20.31 16.49 2.95
CA ARG A 209 -20.69 15.07 2.97
C ARG A 209 -21.73 14.66 1.90
N HIS A 210 -22.69 15.53 1.59
CA HIS A 210 -23.75 15.23 0.63
C HIS A 210 -23.27 15.19 -0.81
N ASP A 211 -22.18 15.90 -1.13
CA ASP A 211 -21.57 15.90 -2.46
C ASP A 211 -21.07 14.50 -2.86
N ALA A 212 -20.75 13.63 -1.90
CA ALA A 212 -20.37 12.24 -2.16
C ALA A 212 -21.48 11.40 -2.80
N GLN A 213 -22.73 11.87 -2.77
CA GLN A 213 -23.85 11.23 -3.43
C GLN A 213 -24.23 11.88 -4.76
N ASP A 214 -23.69 13.04 -5.07
CA ASP A 214 -23.89 13.70 -6.34
C ASP A 214 -22.96 13.09 -7.42
N PRO A 215 -23.51 12.37 -8.40
CA PRO A 215 -22.69 11.71 -9.42
C PRO A 215 -22.07 12.67 -10.45
N THR A 216 -22.49 13.94 -10.47
CA THR A 216 -21.92 14.96 -11.35
C THR A 216 -20.60 15.53 -10.79
N LEU A 217 -20.32 15.25 -9.50
CA LEU A 217 -19.14 15.73 -8.78
C LEU A 217 -18.12 14.60 -8.58
N HIS A 218 -16.85 14.99 -8.49
CA HIS A 218 -15.78 14.07 -8.12
C HIS A 218 -15.62 13.91 -6.60
N ALA A 219 -16.48 14.53 -5.81
CA ALA A 219 -16.46 14.47 -4.35
C ALA A 219 -16.77 13.06 -3.83
N GLY A 220 -15.91 12.51 -2.96
CA GLY A 220 -16.13 11.20 -2.37
C GLY A 220 -16.25 10.09 -3.42
N ALA A 221 -15.32 10.05 -4.35
CA ALA A 221 -15.33 9.13 -5.49
C ALA A 221 -13.98 8.42 -5.66
N ILE A 222 -13.98 7.33 -6.43
CA ILE A 222 -12.80 6.81 -7.08
C ILE A 222 -12.97 7.06 -8.57
N VAL A 223 -11.97 7.69 -9.19
CA VAL A 223 -11.91 7.93 -10.64
C VAL A 223 -10.98 6.93 -11.30
N ARG A 224 -11.26 6.58 -12.57
CA ARG A 224 -10.43 5.73 -13.42
C ARG A 224 -10.12 6.45 -14.73
N LEU A 225 -8.84 6.53 -15.06
CA LEU A 225 -8.31 7.15 -16.26
C LEU A 225 -7.36 6.17 -16.95
N PHE A 226 -7.11 6.32 -18.24
CA PHE A 226 -5.91 5.75 -18.85
C PHE A 226 -4.66 6.46 -18.33
N HIS A 227 -3.48 5.86 -18.55
CA HIS A 227 -2.19 6.40 -18.10
C HIS A 227 -1.86 7.77 -18.70
N ASP A 228 -2.46 8.15 -19.80
CA ASP A 228 -2.30 9.47 -20.42
C ASP A 228 -3.30 10.53 -19.92
N GLY A 229 -4.23 10.12 -19.06
CA GLY A 229 -5.29 10.96 -18.50
C GLY A 229 -6.59 10.93 -19.31
N SER A 230 -6.65 10.22 -20.44
CA SER A 230 -7.89 10.07 -21.19
C SER A 230 -8.88 9.15 -20.45
N ILE A 231 -10.17 9.31 -20.76
CA ILE A 231 -11.27 8.63 -20.07
C ILE A 231 -11.54 7.28 -20.75
N PRO A 232 -11.50 6.14 -20.01
CA PRO A 232 -11.83 4.84 -20.56
C PRO A 232 -13.30 4.78 -21.03
N ALA A 233 -13.50 4.28 -22.25
CA ALA A 233 -14.83 4.18 -22.84
C ALA A 233 -15.75 3.18 -22.12
N ASP A 234 -15.19 2.30 -21.32
CA ASP A 234 -15.84 1.29 -20.48
C ASP A 234 -16.01 1.72 -19.01
N ASN A 235 -15.75 2.99 -18.68
CA ASN A 235 -16.16 3.55 -17.39
C ASN A 235 -17.69 3.44 -17.24
N PRO A 236 -18.21 3.37 -15.98
CA PRO A 236 -19.65 3.30 -15.74
C PRO A 236 -20.41 4.42 -16.48
N LYS A 237 -21.37 4.01 -17.31
CA LYS A 237 -22.21 4.95 -18.10
C LYS A 237 -23.59 5.16 -17.46
N GLN A 238 -23.62 5.41 -16.16
CA GLN A 238 -24.85 5.71 -15.46
C GLN A 238 -25.28 7.16 -15.78
N ALA A 239 -26.59 7.37 -15.96
CA ALA A 239 -27.12 8.68 -16.30
C ALA A 239 -26.74 9.73 -15.25
N GLY A 240 -26.14 10.82 -15.71
CA GLY A 240 -25.71 11.93 -14.86
C GLY A 240 -24.36 11.75 -14.15
N TRP A 241 -23.65 10.64 -14.37
CA TRP A 241 -22.31 10.45 -13.79
C TRP A 241 -21.27 11.27 -14.58
N ALA A 242 -20.32 11.90 -13.85
CA ALA A 242 -19.12 12.41 -14.46
C ALA A 242 -18.34 11.26 -15.10
N PRO A 243 -17.79 11.43 -16.31
CA PRO A 243 -17.28 10.32 -17.11
C PRO A 243 -16.03 9.62 -16.53
N GLU A 244 -15.33 10.29 -15.62
CA GLU A 244 -14.16 9.77 -14.92
C GLU A 244 -14.52 8.84 -13.74
N LEU A 245 -15.77 8.91 -13.24
CA LEU A 245 -16.17 8.18 -12.05
C LEU A 245 -16.16 6.67 -12.27
N PHE A 246 -15.49 5.96 -11.37
CA PHE A 246 -15.53 4.51 -11.27
C PHE A 246 -16.46 4.03 -10.15
N SER A 247 -16.44 4.70 -9.00
CA SER A 247 -17.36 4.50 -7.87
C SER A 247 -17.62 5.79 -7.12
N LYS A 248 -18.64 5.83 -6.27
CA LYS A 248 -19.02 7.01 -5.46
C LYS A 248 -19.47 6.63 -4.05
N GLY A 249 -19.81 7.63 -3.25
CA GLY A 249 -20.31 7.43 -1.90
C GLY A 249 -19.23 7.13 -0.88
N HIS A 250 -18.02 7.64 -1.11
CA HIS A 250 -16.89 7.58 -0.20
C HIS A 250 -16.78 8.84 0.65
N ARG A 251 -16.22 8.73 1.85
CA ARG A 251 -15.94 9.88 2.70
C ARG A 251 -14.54 10.45 2.43
N ASN A 252 -13.52 9.68 2.75
CA ASN A 252 -12.12 10.10 2.62
C ASN A 252 -11.21 8.88 2.45
N PRO A 253 -11.18 8.26 1.27
CA PRO A 253 -10.34 7.10 1.03
C PRO A 253 -8.86 7.50 1.06
N GLN A 254 -8.07 6.85 1.93
CA GLN A 254 -6.66 7.14 2.15
C GLN A 254 -5.74 6.02 1.68
N GLY A 255 -6.28 4.86 1.33
CA GLY A 255 -5.55 3.75 0.77
C GLY A 255 -6.25 3.20 -0.47
N LEU A 256 -5.47 2.88 -1.50
CA LEU A 256 -5.84 2.06 -2.64
C LEU A 256 -4.76 1.00 -2.85
N ALA A 257 -5.17 -0.21 -3.24
CA ALA A 257 -4.25 -1.25 -3.65
C ALA A 257 -4.92 -2.17 -4.70
N VAL A 258 -4.14 -2.62 -5.67
CA VAL A 258 -4.56 -3.68 -6.58
C VAL A 258 -4.33 -5.02 -5.88
N ASN A 259 -5.36 -5.86 -5.77
CA ASN A 259 -5.18 -7.22 -5.31
C ASN A 259 -4.38 -7.99 -6.38
N PRO A 260 -3.19 -8.52 -6.06
CA PRO A 260 -2.30 -9.10 -7.06
C PRO A 260 -2.78 -10.45 -7.64
N GLU A 261 -3.77 -11.07 -6.99
CA GLU A 261 -4.34 -12.35 -7.45
C GLU A 261 -5.54 -12.13 -8.37
N THR A 262 -6.32 -11.08 -8.13
CA THR A 262 -7.59 -10.86 -8.84
C THR A 262 -7.58 -9.65 -9.77
N GLY A 263 -6.61 -8.72 -9.61
CA GLY A 263 -6.58 -7.43 -10.30
C GLY A 263 -7.62 -6.43 -9.78
N VAL A 264 -8.41 -6.77 -8.78
CA VAL A 264 -9.48 -5.91 -8.25
C VAL A 264 -8.89 -4.84 -7.33
N ILE A 265 -9.42 -3.62 -7.44
CA ILE A 265 -9.02 -2.49 -6.59
C ILE A 265 -9.68 -2.64 -5.22
N TRP A 266 -8.89 -2.47 -4.18
CA TRP A 266 -9.34 -2.34 -2.81
C TRP A 266 -9.07 -0.93 -2.31
N ALA A 267 -9.96 -0.41 -1.50
CA ALA A 267 -9.81 0.89 -0.84
C ALA A 267 -10.04 0.75 0.66
N HIS A 268 -9.38 1.59 1.45
CA HIS A 268 -9.84 1.87 2.80
C HIS A 268 -10.11 3.35 2.98
N GLU A 269 -11.01 3.67 3.88
CA GLU A 269 -11.38 5.06 4.15
C GLU A 269 -11.63 5.33 5.63
N HIS A 270 -11.51 6.62 6.00
CA HIS A 270 -11.81 7.07 7.35
C HIS A 270 -13.30 7.24 7.55
N GLY A 271 -13.84 6.59 8.58
CA GLY A 271 -15.09 6.98 9.18
C GLY A 271 -14.97 8.26 10.03
N PRO A 272 -16.06 8.77 10.56
CA PRO A 272 -16.00 9.93 11.47
C PRO A 272 -15.54 9.52 12.88
N ARG A 273 -16.42 8.99 13.71
CA ARG A 273 -16.12 8.47 15.04
C ARG A 273 -16.35 6.96 15.04
N GLY A 274 -15.32 6.17 14.77
CA GLY A 274 -15.44 4.77 14.38
C GLY A 274 -15.82 4.60 12.92
N GLY A 275 -16.00 3.36 12.47
CA GLY A 275 -16.44 3.04 11.12
C GLY A 275 -15.44 3.35 10.03
N ASP A 276 -14.13 3.21 10.28
CA ASP A 276 -13.15 3.12 9.20
C ASP A 276 -13.39 1.80 8.45
N GLU A 277 -13.30 1.82 7.13
CA GLU A 277 -13.77 0.73 6.28
C GLU A 277 -12.69 0.22 5.33
N ILE A 278 -12.77 -1.08 4.98
CA ILE A 278 -12.15 -1.62 3.77
C ILE A 278 -13.26 -2.00 2.80
N ASN A 279 -13.12 -1.55 1.56
CA ASN A 279 -14.05 -1.75 0.47
C ASN A 279 -13.37 -2.47 -0.71
N ILE A 280 -14.04 -3.45 -1.32
CA ILE A 280 -13.68 -4.01 -2.63
C ILE A 280 -14.37 -3.17 -3.69
N ILE A 281 -13.59 -2.48 -4.52
CA ILE A 281 -14.13 -1.47 -5.42
C ILE A 281 -14.62 -2.08 -6.72
N GLN A 282 -15.88 -1.82 -7.04
CA GLN A 282 -16.55 -2.27 -8.25
C GLN A 282 -17.08 -1.09 -9.06
N ALA A 283 -17.03 -1.21 -10.37
CA ALA A 283 -17.50 -0.21 -11.30
C ALA A 283 -18.99 0.12 -11.09
N GLY A 284 -19.31 1.39 -11.00
CA GLY A 284 -20.69 1.87 -10.88
C GLY A 284 -21.33 1.72 -9.50
N GLN A 285 -20.60 1.26 -8.49
CA GLN A 285 -21.15 1.06 -7.16
C GLN A 285 -21.12 2.33 -6.30
N ASN A 286 -22.06 2.36 -5.33
CA ASN A 286 -22.20 3.41 -4.32
C ASN A 286 -21.89 2.83 -2.93
N TYR A 287 -20.90 3.38 -2.24
CA TYR A 287 -20.39 2.91 -0.94
C TYR A 287 -21.08 3.62 0.26
N GLY A 288 -22.05 4.45 -0.02
CA GLY A 288 -23.09 4.83 0.94
C GLY A 288 -22.89 6.11 1.71
N TRP A 289 -21.66 6.64 1.86
CA TRP A 289 -21.46 7.89 2.59
C TRP A 289 -22.24 9.06 1.97
N PRO A 290 -22.99 9.89 2.71
CA PRO A 290 -23.31 9.80 4.15
C PRO A 290 -24.70 9.19 4.42
N LYS A 291 -25.31 8.48 3.45
CA LYS A 291 -26.63 7.85 3.61
C LYS A 291 -26.61 6.74 4.66
N VAL A 292 -25.48 6.03 4.72
CA VAL A 292 -25.19 5.00 5.72
C VAL A 292 -23.78 5.21 6.26
N SER A 293 -23.53 4.76 7.48
CA SER A 293 -22.19 4.79 8.10
C SER A 293 -22.12 3.80 9.26
N HIS A 294 -20.94 3.17 9.43
CA HIS A 294 -20.61 2.38 10.61
C HIS A 294 -20.06 3.23 11.77
N GLY A 295 -19.84 4.52 11.54
CA GLY A 295 -19.39 5.49 12.55
C GLY A 295 -20.52 6.37 13.04
N GLU A 296 -20.21 7.20 14.04
CA GLU A 296 -21.12 8.14 14.68
C GLU A 296 -20.71 9.59 14.39
N GLU A 297 -21.63 10.54 14.60
CA GLU A 297 -21.28 11.96 14.62
C GLU A 297 -20.27 12.26 15.73
N TYR A 298 -19.40 13.25 15.55
CA TYR A 298 -18.47 13.66 16.60
C TYR A 298 -19.17 14.20 17.84
N SER A 299 -20.38 14.75 17.67
CA SER A 299 -21.28 15.17 18.74
C SER A 299 -22.08 14.03 19.38
N GLY A 300 -21.93 12.81 18.86
CA GLY A 300 -22.77 11.67 19.20
C GLY A 300 -23.98 11.52 18.27
N GLY A 301 -24.51 10.30 18.19
CA GLY A 301 -25.65 9.94 17.36
C GLY A 301 -25.26 9.33 16.02
N SER A 302 -26.24 8.64 15.39
CA SER A 302 -26.06 7.94 14.14
C SER A 302 -25.96 8.89 12.94
N ILE A 303 -25.27 8.44 11.89
CA ILE A 303 -25.19 9.13 10.61
C ILE A 303 -26.10 8.41 9.61
N GLY A 304 -26.91 9.17 8.90
CA GLY A 304 -27.81 8.63 7.88
C GLY A 304 -28.85 7.68 8.45
N SER A 305 -29.19 6.62 7.71
CA SER A 305 -30.24 5.65 8.05
C SER A 305 -29.74 4.38 8.75
N GLY A 306 -28.50 4.40 9.24
CA GLY A 306 -27.85 3.23 9.85
C GLY A 306 -26.66 2.73 9.03
N THR A 307 -26.37 1.43 9.08
CA THR A 307 -25.17 0.85 8.46
C THR A 307 -25.39 0.28 7.07
N LYS A 308 -26.65 0.10 6.64
CA LYS A 308 -27.02 -0.51 5.36
C LYS A 308 -28.24 0.17 4.74
N ALA A 309 -28.29 0.19 3.41
CA ALA A 309 -29.47 0.61 2.65
C ALA A 309 -29.52 -0.07 1.27
N PRO A 310 -30.68 -0.19 0.63
CA PRO A 310 -30.81 -0.70 -0.72
C PRO A 310 -29.97 0.11 -1.71
N GLY A 311 -29.26 -0.58 -2.62
CA GLY A 311 -28.42 0.03 -3.64
C GLY A 311 -27.08 0.60 -3.10
N ILE A 312 -26.73 0.25 -1.86
CA ILE A 312 -25.44 0.56 -1.25
C ILE A 312 -24.60 -0.72 -1.13
N THR A 313 -23.34 -0.64 -1.48
CA THR A 313 -22.37 -1.74 -1.32
C THR A 313 -21.76 -1.69 0.07
N ASP A 314 -21.89 -2.80 0.81
CA ASP A 314 -21.34 -2.93 2.15
C ASP A 314 -19.81 -3.04 2.13
N PRO A 315 -19.11 -2.50 3.15
CA PRO A 315 -17.68 -2.75 3.33
C PRO A 315 -17.42 -4.23 3.68
N VAL A 316 -16.23 -4.71 3.34
CA VAL A 316 -15.79 -6.07 3.69
C VAL A 316 -15.09 -6.14 5.05
N TRP A 317 -14.72 -5.00 5.62
CA TRP A 317 -14.13 -4.87 6.95
C TRP A 317 -14.44 -3.50 7.55
N VAL A 318 -14.65 -3.46 8.87
CA VAL A 318 -14.93 -2.21 9.61
C VAL A 318 -14.12 -2.19 10.89
N TRP A 319 -13.50 -1.04 11.20
CA TRP A 319 -12.87 -0.80 12.50
C TRP A 319 -13.72 0.12 13.37
N THR A 320 -14.08 -0.39 14.54
CA THR A 320 -14.66 0.39 15.63
C THR A 320 -14.02 -0.06 16.94
N PRO A 321 -13.23 0.81 17.57
CA PRO A 321 -12.98 2.22 17.27
C PRO A 321 -12.14 2.43 16.01
N SER A 322 -12.21 3.66 15.45
CA SER A 322 -11.41 4.10 14.31
C SER A 322 -9.90 3.95 14.59
N ILE A 323 -9.16 3.42 13.62
CA ILE A 323 -7.70 3.31 13.63
C ILE A 323 -7.02 4.44 12.84
N ALA A 324 -7.80 5.25 12.09
CA ALA A 324 -7.32 6.22 11.11
C ALA A 324 -6.34 5.57 10.11
N PRO A 325 -6.82 4.66 9.21
CA PRO A 325 -5.96 3.93 8.31
C PRO A 325 -5.25 4.86 7.32
N SER A 326 -3.98 4.56 7.01
CA SER A 326 -3.13 5.41 6.17
C SER A 326 -2.74 4.72 4.86
N GLY A 327 -1.50 4.26 4.71
CA GLY A 327 -1.10 3.47 3.54
C GLY A 327 -1.65 2.05 3.59
N MET A 328 -1.81 1.42 2.42
CA MET A 328 -2.29 0.05 2.27
C MET A 328 -1.52 -0.67 1.17
N ALA A 329 -1.14 -1.92 1.41
CA ALA A 329 -0.50 -2.75 0.40
C ALA A 329 -0.80 -4.23 0.62
N PHE A 330 -1.04 -4.97 -0.45
CA PHE A 330 -0.98 -6.43 -0.40
C PHE A 330 0.48 -6.87 -0.30
N TYR A 331 0.78 -7.72 0.66
CA TYR A 331 2.12 -8.27 0.74
C TYR A 331 2.33 -9.35 -0.32
N ARG A 332 3.46 -9.25 -1.03
CA ARG A 332 3.95 -10.26 -1.96
C ARG A 332 5.48 -10.28 -1.91
N GLY A 333 6.04 -11.36 -1.44
CA GLY A 333 7.50 -11.45 -1.34
C GLY A 333 7.99 -12.74 -0.68
N ALA A 334 9.29 -13.02 -0.87
CA ALA A 334 9.92 -14.20 -0.31
C ALA A 334 10.36 -14.03 1.16
N MET A 335 10.50 -12.78 1.64
CA MET A 335 11.03 -12.50 2.98
C MET A 335 10.07 -12.96 4.09
N PHE A 336 8.77 -12.76 3.90
CA PHE A 336 7.73 -13.19 4.85
C PHE A 336 6.67 -14.01 4.12
N PRO A 337 6.96 -15.28 3.77
CA PRO A 337 6.08 -16.07 2.90
C PRO A 337 4.68 -16.28 3.48
N ASN A 338 4.54 -16.29 4.81
CA ASN A 338 3.25 -16.42 5.49
C ASN A 338 2.37 -15.15 5.40
N LEU A 339 2.89 -14.04 4.90
CA LEU A 339 2.14 -12.80 4.69
C LEU A 339 1.64 -12.67 3.26
N ASN A 340 2.07 -13.53 2.33
CA ASN A 340 1.65 -13.44 0.93
C ASN A 340 0.13 -13.49 0.79
N GLY A 341 -0.41 -12.54 -0.01
CA GLY A 341 -1.83 -12.40 -0.26
C GLY A 341 -2.61 -11.70 0.86
N HIS A 342 -1.98 -11.37 1.98
CA HIS A 342 -2.60 -10.60 3.05
C HIS A 342 -2.36 -9.10 2.89
N LEU A 343 -3.18 -8.29 3.58
CA LEU A 343 -3.15 -6.84 3.46
C LEU A 343 -2.47 -6.21 4.66
N LEU A 344 -1.54 -5.30 4.39
CA LEU A 344 -0.89 -4.46 5.39
C LEU A 344 -1.54 -3.07 5.38
N VAL A 345 -1.90 -2.57 6.56
CA VAL A 345 -2.57 -1.26 6.73
C VAL A 345 -1.90 -0.47 7.85
N GLY A 346 -1.43 0.72 7.53
CA GLY A 346 -0.89 1.65 8.53
C GLY A 346 -2.01 2.32 9.34
N SER A 347 -1.74 2.69 10.58
CA SER A 347 -2.64 3.44 11.45
C SER A 347 -1.99 4.74 11.92
N LEU A 348 -2.59 5.87 11.61
CA LEU A 348 -2.15 7.19 12.08
C LEU A 348 -2.44 7.36 13.58
N LYS A 349 -3.61 6.90 14.03
CA LYS A 349 -4.06 7.09 15.41
C LYS A 349 -3.18 6.36 16.42
N PHE A 350 -2.80 5.11 16.09
CA PHE A 350 -2.05 4.28 17.02
C PHE A 350 -0.56 4.14 16.64
N LYS A 351 -0.14 4.70 15.49
CA LYS A 351 1.22 4.57 14.92
C LYS A 351 1.62 3.11 14.73
N ARG A 352 0.69 2.29 14.25
CA ARG A 352 0.81 0.84 14.11
C ARG A 352 0.79 0.40 12.66
N LEU A 353 1.34 -0.77 12.41
CA LEU A 353 1.07 -1.53 11.19
C LEU A 353 0.17 -2.72 11.54
N TYR A 354 -0.99 -2.77 10.90
CA TYR A 354 -1.93 -3.89 11.02
C TYR A 354 -1.72 -4.86 9.85
N LEU A 355 -1.81 -6.16 10.17
CA LEU A 355 -1.98 -7.22 9.21
C LEU A 355 -3.47 -7.58 9.17
N VAL A 356 -4.12 -7.42 8.03
CA VAL A 356 -5.48 -7.90 7.78
C VAL A 356 -5.36 -9.25 7.07
N VAL A 357 -5.72 -10.30 7.76
CA VAL A 357 -5.64 -11.67 7.26
C VAL A 357 -6.84 -11.96 6.37
N LEU A 358 -6.55 -12.47 5.17
CA LEU A 358 -7.57 -12.86 4.21
C LEU A 358 -7.67 -14.39 4.13
N GLU A 359 -8.91 -14.90 4.12
CA GLU A 359 -9.23 -16.28 3.80
C GLU A 359 -10.27 -16.27 2.67
N LYS A 360 -10.02 -17.07 1.64
CA LYS A 360 -10.87 -17.10 0.43
C LYS A 360 -11.13 -15.71 -0.17
N GLY A 361 -10.12 -14.84 -0.11
CA GLY A 361 -10.20 -13.48 -0.66
C GLY A 361 -10.97 -12.46 0.17
N LEU A 362 -11.38 -12.75 1.40
CA LEU A 362 -12.09 -11.83 2.29
C LEU A 362 -11.39 -11.67 3.64
N PRO A 363 -11.44 -10.49 4.27
CA PRO A 363 -10.91 -10.27 5.62
C PRO A 363 -11.63 -11.15 6.65
N VAL A 364 -10.86 -11.81 7.52
CA VAL A 364 -11.39 -12.63 8.61
C VAL A 364 -10.94 -12.16 9.98
N ARG A 365 -9.81 -11.51 10.07
CA ARG A 365 -9.26 -10.91 11.30
C ARG A 365 -8.19 -9.90 10.97
N ASP A 366 -7.88 -9.04 11.92
CA ASP A 366 -6.69 -8.21 11.91
C ASP A 366 -5.79 -8.51 13.12
N ALA A 367 -4.53 -8.13 13.01
CA ALA A 367 -3.55 -8.25 14.08
C ALA A 367 -2.55 -7.08 14.00
N ILE A 368 -2.03 -6.67 15.15
CA ILE A 368 -0.94 -5.69 15.21
C ILE A 368 0.35 -6.42 14.80
N MET A 369 0.95 -5.98 13.70
CA MET A 369 2.21 -6.51 13.21
C MET A 369 3.41 -5.74 13.77
N LEU A 370 3.28 -4.41 13.83
CA LEU A 370 4.27 -3.51 14.43
C LEU A 370 3.55 -2.51 15.34
N ASP A 371 4.08 -2.29 16.53
CA ASP A 371 3.64 -1.27 17.48
C ASP A 371 4.72 -0.18 17.55
N GLY A 372 4.35 1.08 17.26
CA GLY A 372 5.27 2.20 17.12
C GLY A 372 5.46 3.04 18.37
#